data_88f3e8974a48f165f7b73ea15ca8d430
#
_entry.id   88f3e8974a48f165f7b73ea15ca8d430
#
_cell.length_a   1.000
_cell.length_b   1.000
_cell.length_c   1.000
_cell.angle_alpha   90.00
_cell.angle_beta   90.00
_cell.angle_gamma   90.00
#
_symmetry.space_group_name_H-M   'P 1'
#
loop_
_entity.id
_entity.type
_entity.pdbx_description
1 polymer ?
#
loop_
_entity_poly.entity_id
_entity_poly.type
_entity_poly.pdbx_seq_one_letter_code
_entity_poly.pdbx_strand_id
1 'polypeptide(L)'
;MIKQAYRFFSKALSQRHIHIIKTLPYLKRNRRLSLERLDYVRRSSLELAASEIYENKLIGNIAELGVYKGDFAKDINSVFSDRKLYLFDTFEGFDERDRITERKNTFSSADQDFSDTSTEYVLSRMPHRENCIVKKGFFPQTAEGLEDNFVFVSIDTDLYEPIYKGLQYFYPRLVKGGYIFVHDFNNDEYKGAKEAVKKFCAEAGIGFVPIADVGGSAIISK
;
A
#
# COMPACT_ATOMS: atom_id res chain seq x y z
N MET A 1 19.82 -21.76 28.65
CA MET A 1 18.96 -20.89 29.45
C MET A 1 18.16 -19.90 28.60
N ILE A 2 18.74 -18.98 27.85
CA ILE A 2 18.01 -17.95 27.08
C ILE A 2 16.97 -18.51 26.08
N LYS A 3 17.32 -19.57 25.33
CA LYS A 3 16.40 -20.21 24.38
C LYS A 3 15.18 -20.88 25.06
N GLN A 4 15.36 -21.40 26.26
CA GLN A 4 14.26 -22.02 27.01
C GLN A 4 13.32 -20.99 27.62
N ALA A 5 13.87 -19.92 28.19
CA ALA A 5 13.10 -18.79 28.67
C ALA A 5 12.28 -18.13 27.53
N TYR A 6 12.89 -17.90 26.39
CA TYR A 6 12.20 -17.40 25.19
C TYR A 6 11.02 -18.29 24.78
N ARG A 7 11.23 -19.61 24.71
CA ARG A 7 10.16 -20.57 24.36
C ARG A 7 9.01 -20.55 25.36
N PHE A 8 9.32 -20.45 26.64
CA PHE A 8 8.29 -20.40 27.70
C PHE A 8 7.46 -19.12 27.59
N PHE A 9 8.10 -17.94 27.49
CA PHE A 9 7.41 -16.66 27.33
C PHE A 9 6.62 -16.58 26.01
N SER A 10 7.21 -17.01 24.92
CA SER A 10 6.54 -17.04 23.62
C SER A 10 5.28 -17.92 23.65
N LYS A 11 5.33 -19.09 24.32
CA LYS A 11 4.16 -19.96 24.47
C LYS A 11 3.08 -19.33 25.33
N ALA A 12 3.43 -18.68 26.43
CA ALA A 12 2.47 -18.00 27.29
C ALA A 12 1.77 -16.82 26.62
N LEU A 13 2.51 -16.06 25.80
CA LEU A 13 1.99 -14.93 25.03
C LEU A 13 1.13 -15.40 23.84
N SER A 14 1.51 -16.49 23.19
CA SER A 14 0.75 -17.04 22.05
C SER A 14 -0.67 -17.48 22.44
N GLN A 15 -0.87 -17.92 23.67
CA GLN A 15 -2.21 -18.22 24.21
C GLN A 15 -3.13 -16.99 24.31
N ARG A 16 -2.54 -15.79 24.25
CA ARG A 16 -3.26 -14.49 24.23
C ARG A 16 -3.17 -13.82 22.85
N HIS A 17 -2.87 -14.60 21.80
CA HIS A 17 -2.66 -14.11 20.43
C HIS A 17 -1.53 -13.08 20.29
N ILE A 18 -0.60 -13.03 21.24
CA ILE A 18 0.59 -12.17 21.16
C ILE A 18 1.78 -13.03 20.74
N HIS A 19 2.40 -12.69 19.62
CA HIS A 19 3.56 -13.39 19.08
C HIS A 19 4.82 -12.53 19.13
N ILE A 20 5.92 -13.08 19.68
CA ILE A 20 7.25 -12.46 19.60
C ILE A 20 7.96 -13.07 18.39
N ILE A 21 8.20 -12.25 17.37
CA ILE A 21 8.83 -12.67 16.14
C ILE A 21 10.26 -12.13 16.09
N LYS A 22 11.22 -13.00 15.75
CA LYS A 22 12.56 -12.54 15.42
C LYS A 22 12.51 -11.87 14.07
N THR A 23 12.78 -10.57 14.03
CA THR A 23 12.77 -9.79 12.79
C THR A 23 13.89 -10.24 11.85
N LEU A 24 13.66 -10.09 10.57
CA LEU A 24 14.49 -10.56 9.47
C LEU A 24 15.97 -10.16 9.63
N PRO A 25 16.86 -11.11 9.98
CA PRO A 25 18.30 -10.84 10.00
C PRO A 25 18.91 -10.86 8.60
N TYR A 26 18.10 -11.14 7.57
CA TYR A 26 18.56 -11.41 6.20
C TYR A 26 18.66 -10.17 5.33
N LEU A 27 17.98 -9.08 5.69
CA LEU A 27 18.19 -7.80 5.05
C LEU A 27 19.59 -7.32 5.45
N LYS A 28 20.60 -7.60 4.65
CA LYS A 28 22.01 -7.21 4.82
C LYS A 28 22.23 -5.69 4.74
N ARG A 29 21.18 -4.89 4.91
CA ARG A 29 21.24 -3.44 4.82
C ARG A 29 20.72 -2.80 6.11
N ASN A 30 21.18 -1.59 6.37
CA ASN A 30 20.67 -0.80 7.47
C ASN A 30 19.18 -0.58 7.24
N ARG A 31 18.38 -0.92 8.24
CA ARG A 31 16.95 -0.72 8.22
C ARG A 31 16.62 0.75 8.09
N ARG A 32 15.88 1.12 7.06
CA ARG A 32 15.49 2.51 6.81
C ARG A 32 14.21 2.91 7.53
N LEU A 33 13.32 1.94 7.80
CA LEU A 33 12.01 2.21 8.37
C LEU A 33 12.00 2.04 9.88
N SER A 34 11.43 3.01 10.59
CA SER A 34 11.15 2.92 12.02
C SER A 34 10.05 1.88 12.27
N LEU A 35 10.25 1.04 13.30
CA LEU A 35 9.25 0.05 13.72
C LEU A 35 8.27 0.59 14.77
N GLU A 36 8.27 1.86 15.00
CA GLU A 36 7.48 2.49 16.07
C GLU A 36 5.97 2.42 15.85
N ARG A 37 5.53 2.04 14.66
CA ARG A 37 4.12 1.87 14.32
C ARG A 37 3.83 0.51 13.70
N LEU A 38 2.72 0.03 14.02
CA LEU A 38 1.98 -1.19 14.03
C LEU A 38 2.07 -2.13 12.82
N ASP A 39 2.44 -1.71 11.63
CA ASP A 39 2.40 -2.60 10.47
C ASP A 39 3.79 -3.06 10.03
N TYR A 40 4.38 -3.90 10.87
CA TYR A 40 5.66 -4.52 10.58
C TYR A 40 5.65 -5.33 9.28
N VAL A 41 4.56 -6.06 9.00
CA VAL A 41 4.48 -6.97 7.85
C VAL A 41 4.45 -6.17 6.56
N ARG A 42 3.58 -5.16 6.45
CA ARG A 42 3.47 -4.29 5.28
C ARG A 42 4.79 -3.58 4.99
N ARG A 43 5.42 -2.99 6.02
CA ARG A 43 6.70 -2.28 5.90
C ARG A 43 7.87 -3.18 5.52
N SER A 44 7.95 -4.36 6.13
CA SER A 44 8.99 -5.32 5.78
C SER A 44 8.83 -5.84 4.36
N SER A 45 7.58 -6.03 3.90
CA SER A 45 7.28 -6.41 2.52
C SER A 45 7.68 -5.31 1.54
N LEU A 46 7.43 -4.04 1.88
CA LEU A 46 7.91 -2.89 1.09
C LEU A 46 9.45 -2.88 0.98
N GLU A 47 10.16 -3.07 2.10
CA GLU A 47 11.63 -3.11 2.09
C GLU A 47 12.18 -4.26 1.24
N LEU A 48 11.53 -5.44 1.29
CA LEU A 48 11.90 -6.59 0.46
C LEU A 48 11.63 -6.33 -1.02
N ALA A 49 10.43 -5.83 -1.36
CA ALA A 49 10.10 -5.47 -2.74
C ALA A 49 11.08 -4.43 -3.31
N ALA A 50 11.43 -3.41 -2.52
CA ALA A 50 12.43 -2.43 -2.93
C ALA A 50 13.82 -3.05 -3.12
N SER A 51 14.22 -4.03 -2.28
CA SER A 51 15.46 -4.77 -2.47
C SER A 51 15.52 -5.45 -3.83
N GLU A 52 14.47 -6.19 -4.17
CA GLU A 52 14.36 -6.89 -5.45
C GLU A 52 14.37 -5.90 -6.63
N ILE A 53 13.63 -4.78 -6.51
CA ILE A 53 13.59 -3.73 -7.54
C ILE A 53 15.00 -3.15 -7.80
N TYR A 54 15.76 -2.87 -6.74
CA TYR A 54 17.11 -2.33 -6.88
C TYR A 54 18.14 -3.38 -7.33
N GLU A 55 18.09 -4.60 -6.82
CA GLU A 55 18.97 -5.70 -7.20
C GLU A 55 18.80 -6.06 -8.68
N ASN A 56 17.55 -6.06 -9.17
CA ASN A 56 17.22 -6.30 -10.57
C ASN A 56 17.35 -5.05 -11.46
N LYS A 57 17.77 -3.90 -10.90
CA LYS A 57 17.97 -2.63 -11.62
C LYS A 57 16.75 -2.20 -12.43
N LEU A 58 15.55 -2.42 -11.90
CA LEU A 58 14.31 -2.06 -12.59
C LEU A 58 14.20 -0.53 -12.72
N ILE A 59 13.84 -0.06 -13.91
CA ILE A 59 13.67 1.35 -14.22
C ILE A 59 12.18 1.69 -14.19
N GLY A 60 11.81 2.75 -13.49
CA GLY A 60 10.45 3.25 -13.37
C GLY A 60 10.25 4.03 -12.08
N ASN A 61 9.13 4.70 -11.97
CA ASN A 61 8.76 5.51 -10.83
C ASN A 61 7.88 4.74 -9.85
N ILE A 62 7.42 5.40 -8.83
CA ILE A 62 6.59 4.81 -7.78
C ILE A 62 5.33 5.65 -7.58
N ALA A 63 4.27 5.04 -7.07
CA ALA A 63 3.01 5.73 -6.81
C ALA A 63 2.32 5.24 -5.54
N GLU A 64 1.52 6.11 -4.95
CA GLU A 64 0.49 5.77 -3.98
C GLU A 64 -0.83 6.39 -4.41
N LEU A 65 -1.87 5.56 -4.46
CA LEU A 65 -3.26 5.94 -4.67
C LEU A 65 -4.02 5.73 -3.35
N GLY A 66 -4.52 6.82 -2.76
CA GLY A 66 -5.01 6.88 -1.39
C GLY A 66 -3.85 7.17 -0.43
N VAL A 67 -3.63 8.45 -0.15
CA VAL A 67 -2.46 8.93 0.62
C VAL A 67 -2.85 9.33 2.03
N TYR A 68 -4.04 9.90 2.21
CA TYR A 68 -4.55 10.43 3.48
C TYR A 68 -3.53 11.34 4.16
N LYS A 69 -2.98 10.92 5.32
CA LYS A 69 -1.95 11.67 6.09
C LYS A 69 -0.51 11.35 5.66
N GLY A 70 -0.33 10.46 4.69
CA GLY A 70 0.97 10.13 4.10
C GLY A 70 1.84 9.24 4.99
N ASP A 71 1.26 8.41 5.86
CA ASP A 71 2.07 7.52 6.71
C ASP A 71 2.82 6.48 5.88
N PHE A 72 2.16 5.83 4.93
CA PHE A 72 2.82 4.85 4.07
C PHE A 72 3.58 5.51 2.92
N ALA A 73 3.06 6.64 2.37
CA ALA A 73 3.80 7.48 1.43
C ALA A 73 5.19 7.86 1.93
N LYS A 74 5.30 8.22 3.21
CA LYS A 74 6.58 8.52 3.87
C LYS A 74 7.53 7.32 3.85
N ASP A 75 7.02 6.14 4.12
CA ASP A 75 7.82 4.91 4.10
C ASP A 75 8.28 4.60 2.67
N ILE A 76 7.38 4.70 1.67
CA ILE A 76 7.69 4.54 0.25
C ILE A 76 8.76 5.55 -0.19
N ASN A 77 8.58 6.83 0.13
CA ASN A 77 9.51 7.91 -0.20
C ASN A 77 10.89 7.71 0.43
N SER A 78 10.94 7.20 1.67
CA SER A 78 12.20 6.89 2.38
C SER A 78 12.98 5.75 1.72
N VAL A 79 12.27 4.74 1.21
CA VAL A 79 12.89 3.53 0.65
C VAL A 79 13.34 3.79 -0.79
N PHE A 80 12.57 4.56 -1.56
CA PHE A 80 12.84 4.90 -2.96
C PHE A 80 13.27 6.37 -3.11
N SER A 81 14.40 6.73 -2.50
CA SER A 81 14.88 8.11 -2.41
C SER A 81 15.31 8.75 -3.74
N ASP A 82 15.49 7.95 -4.79
CA ASP A 82 15.97 8.35 -6.12
C ASP A 82 14.88 8.33 -7.19
N ARG A 83 13.62 8.10 -6.82
CA ARG A 83 12.51 7.96 -7.76
C ARG A 83 11.43 8.99 -7.52
N LYS A 84 10.73 9.40 -8.59
CA LYS A 84 9.52 10.20 -8.48
C LYS A 84 8.43 9.40 -7.78
N LEU A 85 7.82 10.00 -6.76
CA LEU A 85 6.65 9.46 -6.07
C LEU A 85 5.41 10.25 -6.47
N TYR A 86 4.51 9.61 -7.20
CA TYR A 86 3.20 10.16 -7.52
C TYR A 86 2.22 9.89 -6.39
N LEU A 87 1.63 10.95 -5.84
CA LEU A 87 0.69 10.92 -4.72
C LEU A 87 -0.70 11.29 -5.22
N PHE A 88 -1.55 10.28 -5.40
CA PHE A 88 -2.94 10.46 -5.87
C PHE A 88 -3.89 10.40 -4.69
N ASP A 89 -4.60 11.48 -4.43
CA ASP A 89 -5.62 11.57 -3.39
C ASP A 89 -6.56 12.74 -3.66
N THR A 90 -7.78 12.67 -3.18
CA THR A 90 -8.68 13.82 -3.17
C THR A 90 -8.20 14.88 -2.19
N PHE A 91 -7.58 14.48 -1.07
CA PHE A 91 -7.28 15.28 0.12
C PHE A 91 -8.54 15.96 0.71
N GLU A 92 -9.69 15.34 0.46
CA GLU A 92 -11.02 15.80 0.88
C GLU A 92 -11.89 14.63 1.36
N GLY A 93 -11.27 13.44 1.56
CA GLY A 93 -11.97 12.21 1.92
C GLY A 93 -12.55 11.46 0.72
N PHE A 94 -13.46 10.53 0.97
CA PHE A 94 -14.08 9.74 -0.09
C PHE A 94 -14.94 10.58 -1.03
N ASP A 95 -14.80 10.36 -2.34
CA ASP A 95 -15.66 10.99 -3.35
C ASP A 95 -17.06 10.34 -3.33
N GLU A 96 -18.09 11.15 -3.48
CA GLU A 96 -19.48 10.65 -3.43
C GLU A 96 -19.80 9.65 -4.54
N ARG A 97 -19.13 9.73 -5.69
CA ARG A 97 -19.28 8.77 -6.78
C ARG A 97 -18.88 7.35 -6.36
N ASP A 98 -17.82 7.25 -5.58
CA ASP A 98 -17.33 5.96 -5.07
C ASP A 98 -18.21 5.45 -3.92
N ARG A 99 -18.64 6.36 -3.03
CA ARG A 99 -19.58 6.05 -1.93
C ARG A 99 -20.91 5.47 -2.44
N ILE A 100 -21.45 6.02 -3.53
CA ILE A 100 -22.68 5.51 -4.15
C ILE A 100 -22.51 4.05 -4.57
N THR A 101 -21.41 3.74 -5.24
CA THR A 101 -21.13 2.37 -5.68
C THR A 101 -20.96 1.41 -4.49
N GLU A 102 -20.26 1.88 -3.46
CA GLU A 102 -19.98 1.10 -2.25
C GLU A 102 -21.27 0.72 -1.52
N ARG A 103 -22.15 1.71 -1.29
CA ARG A 103 -23.46 1.50 -0.64
C ARG A 103 -24.42 0.66 -1.48
N LYS A 104 -24.46 0.89 -2.80
CA LYS A 104 -25.30 0.13 -3.73
C LYS A 104 -25.00 -1.35 -3.71
N ASN A 105 -23.71 -1.70 -3.60
CA ASN A 105 -23.26 -3.09 -3.56
C ASN A 105 -23.17 -3.67 -2.15
N THR A 106 -23.52 -2.88 -1.12
CA THR A 106 -23.42 -3.28 0.30
C THR A 106 -22.03 -3.75 0.72
N PHE A 107 -20.99 -3.14 0.15
CA PHE A 107 -19.60 -3.44 0.46
C PHE A 107 -19.17 -2.79 1.78
N SER A 108 -19.56 -1.52 2.00
CA SER A 108 -19.37 -0.77 3.24
C SER A 108 -20.36 0.40 3.31
N SER A 109 -20.44 1.09 4.47
CA SER A 109 -21.17 2.37 4.62
C SER A 109 -20.42 3.53 3.96
N ALA A 110 -19.10 3.42 3.85
CA ALA A 110 -18.18 4.47 3.42
C ALA A 110 -18.37 5.81 4.19
N ASP A 111 -18.64 5.72 5.51
CA ASP A 111 -18.95 6.89 6.34
C ASP A 111 -17.73 7.45 7.05
N GLN A 112 -16.58 6.79 6.97
CA GLN A 112 -15.36 7.25 7.62
C GLN A 112 -14.89 8.58 7.00
N ASP A 113 -14.47 9.50 7.87
CA ASP A 113 -13.96 10.81 7.46
C ASP A 113 -12.43 10.76 7.33
N PHE A 114 -11.95 10.97 6.11
CA PHE A 114 -10.53 11.10 5.78
C PHE A 114 -10.18 12.52 5.27
N SER A 115 -11.03 13.52 5.57
CA SER A 115 -10.84 14.90 5.09
C SER A 115 -9.85 15.71 5.94
N ASP A 116 -9.45 15.20 7.11
CA ASP A 116 -8.54 15.89 8.04
C ASP A 116 -7.06 15.80 7.61
N THR A 117 -6.79 16.15 6.36
CA THR A 117 -5.46 16.11 5.73
C THR A 117 -5.28 17.27 4.75
N SER A 118 -4.07 17.49 4.27
CA SER A 118 -3.78 18.43 3.17
C SER A 118 -2.50 18.05 2.43
N THR A 119 -2.36 18.55 1.21
CA THR A 119 -1.15 18.35 0.41
C THR A 119 0.10 18.88 1.10
N GLU A 120 0.00 20.04 1.75
CA GLU A 120 1.09 20.69 2.48
C GLU A 120 1.51 19.85 3.70
N TYR A 121 0.53 19.34 4.45
CA TYR A 121 0.79 18.45 5.58
C TYR A 121 1.53 17.20 5.14
N VAL A 122 1.04 16.52 4.10
CA VAL A 122 1.67 15.31 3.57
C VAL A 122 3.08 15.60 3.07
N LEU A 123 3.28 16.62 2.26
CA LEU A 123 4.59 17.01 1.73
C LEU A 123 5.58 17.41 2.83
N SER A 124 5.12 17.98 3.94
CA SER A 124 5.99 18.34 5.07
C SER A 124 6.60 17.12 5.77
N ARG A 125 5.98 15.93 5.59
CA ARG A 125 6.40 14.67 6.20
C ARG A 125 7.33 13.85 5.32
N MET A 126 7.47 14.20 4.02
CA MET A 126 8.24 13.43 3.06
C MET A 126 9.75 13.69 3.22
N PRO A 127 10.57 12.63 3.45
CA PRO A 127 12.03 12.77 3.54
C PRO A 127 12.68 13.30 2.26
N HIS A 128 12.11 12.98 1.10
CA HIS A 128 12.57 13.39 -0.23
C HIS A 128 11.43 14.13 -0.94
N ARG A 129 11.04 15.27 -0.37
CA ARG A 129 9.90 16.09 -0.85
C ARG A 129 10.07 16.51 -2.31
N GLU A 130 11.28 16.77 -2.74
CA GLU A 130 11.65 17.18 -4.11
C GLU A 130 11.27 16.13 -5.16
N ASN A 131 11.12 14.88 -4.76
CA ASN A 131 10.73 13.77 -5.62
C ASN A 131 9.22 13.51 -5.64
N CYS A 132 8.44 14.22 -4.81
CA CYS A 132 6.99 14.02 -4.72
C CYS A 132 6.25 14.84 -5.78
N ILE A 133 5.32 14.19 -6.46
CA ILE A 133 4.41 14.80 -7.45
C ILE A 133 2.98 14.57 -6.97
N VAL A 134 2.35 15.62 -6.47
CA VAL A 134 0.97 15.55 -5.98
C VAL A 134 -0.01 15.60 -7.16
N LYS A 135 -0.96 14.69 -7.16
CA LYS A 135 -2.07 14.55 -8.09
C LYS A 135 -3.38 14.65 -7.31
N LYS A 136 -3.70 15.89 -6.84
CA LYS A 136 -4.91 16.17 -6.07
C LYS A 136 -6.17 16.09 -6.93
N GLY A 137 -7.15 15.32 -6.49
CA GLY A 137 -8.48 15.20 -7.08
C GLY A 137 -8.92 13.76 -7.27
N PHE A 138 -9.99 13.60 -8.02
CA PHE A 138 -10.60 12.30 -8.25
C PHE A 138 -9.79 11.44 -9.24
N PHE A 139 -9.53 10.19 -8.84
CA PHE A 139 -8.91 9.20 -9.72
C PHE A 139 -10.00 8.44 -10.52
N PRO A 140 -9.80 8.14 -11.83
CA PRO A 140 -8.54 8.24 -12.59
C PRO A 140 -8.30 9.57 -13.32
N GLN A 141 -9.15 10.57 -13.19
CA GLN A 141 -9.02 11.84 -13.91
C GLN A 141 -7.68 12.52 -13.64
N THR A 142 -7.19 12.46 -12.40
CA THR A 142 -5.87 13.02 -12.02
C THR A 142 -4.67 12.31 -12.68
N ALA A 143 -4.90 11.15 -13.30
CA ALA A 143 -3.89 10.40 -14.03
C ALA A 143 -3.94 10.63 -15.55
N GLU A 144 -4.88 11.45 -16.05
CA GLU A 144 -4.97 11.74 -17.47
C GLU A 144 -3.69 12.39 -18.00
N GLY A 145 -3.22 11.92 -19.16
CA GLY A 145 -1.99 12.40 -19.80
C GLY A 145 -0.69 11.99 -19.11
N LEU A 146 -0.74 11.19 -18.07
CA LEU A 146 0.47 10.68 -17.43
C LEU A 146 0.97 9.41 -18.16
N GLU A 147 2.08 9.58 -18.88
CA GLU A 147 2.80 8.53 -19.60
C GLU A 147 4.06 8.16 -18.81
N ASP A 148 3.91 7.26 -17.83
CA ASP A 148 5.02 6.81 -17.00
C ASP A 148 4.91 5.30 -16.69
N ASN A 149 6.03 4.69 -16.33
CA ASN A 149 6.11 3.30 -15.91
C ASN A 149 6.43 3.21 -14.41
N PHE A 150 5.88 2.21 -13.76
CA PHE A 150 5.99 2.04 -12.33
C PHE A 150 6.70 0.73 -11.97
N VAL A 151 7.55 0.80 -10.95
CA VAL A 151 8.18 -0.39 -10.34
C VAL A 151 7.50 -0.79 -9.05
N PHE A 152 6.86 0.17 -8.37
CA PHE A 152 6.11 -0.06 -7.15
C PHE A 152 4.90 0.85 -7.09
N VAL A 153 3.75 0.30 -6.73
CA VAL A 153 2.51 1.04 -6.52
C VAL A 153 1.85 0.56 -5.22
N SER A 154 1.41 1.48 -4.38
CA SER A 154 0.48 1.22 -3.28
C SER A 154 -0.91 1.70 -3.70
N ILE A 155 -1.94 0.89 -3.47
CA ILE A 155 -3.36 1.25 -3.61
C ILE A 155 -4.02 1.05 -2.25
N ASP A 156 -4.47 2.14 -1.64
CA ASP A 156 -4.97 2.19 -0.27
C ASP A 156 -6.14 3.17 -0.17
N THR A 157 -7.22 2.85 -0.89
CA THR A 157 -8.39 3.70 -1.04
C THR A 157 -9.64 3.12 -0.43
N ASP A 158 -9.52 2.00 0.29
CA ASP A 158 -10.60 1.28 0.98
C ASP A 158 -11.74 0.80 0.07
N LEU A 159 -12.17 1.60 -0.90
CA LEU A 159 -13.38 1.40 -1.68
C LEU A 159 -13.16 0.62 -2.98
N TYR A 160 -14.19 -0.09 -3.41
CA TYR A 160 -14.17 -0.95 -4.59
C TYR A 160 -13.75 -0.24 -5.89
N GLU A 161 -14.43 0.87 -6.23
CA GLU A 161 -14.21 1.54 -7.53
C GLU A 161 -12.80 2.09 -7.69
N PRO A 162 -12.25 2.87 -6.76
CA PRO A 162 -10.91 3.41 -6.93
C PRO A 162 -9.83 2.32 -6.90
N ILE A 163 -10.01 1.23 -6.13
CA ILE A 163 -9.10 0.08 -6.17
C ILE A 163 -9.15 -0.57 -7.55
N TYR A 164 -10.33 -0.88 -8.06
CA TYR A 164 -10.48 -1.55 -9.35
C TYR A 164 -9.92 -0.71 -10.51
N LYS A 165 -10.25 0.58 -10.55
CA LYS A 165 -9.70 1.53 -11.53
C LYS A 165 -8.20 1.76 -11.37
N GLY A 166 -7.71 1.78 -10.13
CA GLY A 166 -6.29 1.82 -9.83
C GLY A 166 -5.55 0.64 -10.44
N LEU A 167 -6.06 -0.57 -10.24
CA LEU A 167 -5.49 -1.78 -10.83
C LEU A 167 -5.52 -1.75 -12.36
N GLN A 168 -6.64 -1.33 -12.97
CA GLN A 168 -6.75 -1.18 -14.42
C GLN A 168 -5.75 -0.17 -15.00
N TYR A 169 -5.47 0.90 -14.27
CA TYR A 169 -4.54 1.94 -14.71
C TYR A 169 -3.08 1.55 -14.49
N PHE A 170 -2.72 1.06 -13.30
CA PHE A 170 -1.33 0.83 -12.93
C PHE A 170 -0.77 -0.50 -13.44
N TYR A 171 -1.56 -1.57 -13.50
CA TYR A 171 -1.05 -2.88 -13.90
C TYR A 171 -0.49 -2.91 -15.34
N PRO A 172 -1.12 -2.32 -16.37
CA PRO A 172 -0.52 -2.22 -17.69
C PRO A 172 0.81 -1.46 -17.68
N ARG A 173 0.94 -0.44 -16.81
CA ARG A 173 2.11 0.43 -16.66
C ARG A 173 3.15 -0.10 -15.67
N LEU A 174 2.85 -1.19 -14.98
CA LEU A 174 3.81 -1.86 -14.11
C LEU A 174 4.87 -2.54 -14.96
N VAL A 175 6.15 -2.31 -14.65
CA VAL A 175 7.25 -3.00 -15.32
C VAL A 175 7.30 -4.47 -14.89
N LYS A 176 7.88 -5.33 -15.72
CA LYS A 176 8.12 -6.73 -15.35
C LYS A 176 9.05 -6.81 -14.13
N GLY A 177 8.67 -7.55 -13.11
CA GLY A 177 9.36 -7.61 -11.81
C GLY A 177 8.93 -6.52 -10.82
N GLY A 178 8.01 -5.62 -11.20
CA GLY A 178 7.42 -4.63 -10.31
C GLY A 178 6.28 -5.18 -9.46
N TYR A 179 5.82 -4.40 -8.49
CA TYR A 179 4.82 -4.80 -7.48
C TYR A 179 3.71 -3.76 -7.32
N ILE A 180 2.48 -4.25 -7.17
CA ILE A 180 1.34 -3.47 -6.67
C ILE A 180 0.91 -4.06 -5.34
N PHE A 181 0.86 -3.24 -4.29
CA PHE A 181 0.30 -3.59 -2.99
C PHE A 181 -1.09 -2.97 -2.89
N VAL A 182 -2.11 -3.80 -2.68
CA VAL A 182 -3.49 -3.33 -2.45
C VAL A 182 -3.84 -3.61 -1.00
N HIS A 183 -4.07 -2.54 -0.23
CA HIS A 183 -4.42 -2.62 1.19
C HIS A 183 -5.89 -3.00 1.39
N ASP A 184 -6.27 -3.29 2.62
CA ASP A 184 -7.64 -3.64 3.05
C ASP A 184 -8.28 -4.85 2.36
N PHE A 185 -7.48 -5.70 1.72
CA PHE A 185 -7.96 -6.90 1.04
C PHE A 185 -8.74 -7.87 1.95
N ASN A 186 -8.40 -7.95 3.23
CA ASN A 186 -9.10 -8.78 4.21
C ASN A 186 -9.81 -7.96 5.31
N ASN A 187 -10.02 -6.67 5.09
CA ASN A 187 -10.74 -5.82 6.00
C ASN A 187 -12.25 -6.07 5.89
N ASP A 188 -12.87 -6.52 6.99
CA ASP A 188 -14.31 -6.81 7.01
C ASP A 188 -15.19 -5.55 6.91
N GLU A 189 -14.63 -4.38 7.21
CA GLU A 189 -15.30 -3.10 7.10
C GLU A 189 -15.43 -2.65 5.64
N TYR A 190 -14.42 -2.95 4.79
CA TYR A 190 -14.35 -2.56 3.38
C TYR A 190 -14.31 -3.77 2.44
N LYS A 191 -15.39 -4.52 2.37
CA LYS A 191 -15.48 -5.75 1.55
C LYS A 191 -15.24 -5.52 0.07
N GLY A 192 -15.48 -4.29 -0.39
CA GLY A 192 -15.25 -3.86 -1.78
C GLY A 192 -13.79 -4.01 -2.22
N ALA A 193 -12.83 -3.79 -1.33
CA ALA A 193 -11.41 -3.96 -1.62
C ALA A 193 -11.09 -5.37 -2.13
N LYS A 194 -11.58 -6.39 -1.43
CA LYS A 194 -11.40 -7.81 -1.81
C LYS A 194 -12.04 -8.15 -3.14
N GLU A 195 -13.26 -7.67 -3.35
CA GLU A 195 -14.00 -7.94 -4.59
C GLU A 195 -13.34 -7.26 -5.80
N ALA A 196 -12.81 -6.04 -5.64
CA ALA A 196 -12.07 -5.33 -6.69
C ALA A 196 -10.82 -6.11 -7.14
N VAL A 197 -10.01 -6.57 -6.18
CA VAL A 197 -8.79 -7.35 -6.47
C VAL A 197 -9.14 -8.66 -7.16
N LYS A 198 -10.12 -9.42 -6.63
CA LYS A 198 -10.51 -10.70 -7.22
C LYS A 198 -11.02 -10.54 -8.63
N LYS A 199 -11.90 -9.56 -8.87
CA LYS A 199 -12.45 -9.29 -10.19
C LYS A 199 -11.34 -8.95 -11.17
N PHE A 200 -10.48 -7.98 -10.83
CA PHE A 200 -9.37 -7.58 -11.69
C PHE A 200 -8.44 -8.75 -12.02
N CYS A 201 -8.04 -9.53 -11.03
CA CYS A 201 -7.12 -10.66 -11.24
C CYS A 201 -7.75 -11.75 -12.11
N ALA A 202 -9.05 -12.02 -11.95
CA ALA A 202 -9.78 -12.98 -12.80
C ALA A 202 -9.83 -12.50 -14.26
N GLU A 203 -10.15 -11.22 -14.49
CA GLU A 203 -10.21 -10.64 -15.85
C GLU A 203 -8.84 -10.57 -16.53
N ALA A 204 -7.79 -10.26 -15.76
CA ALA A 204 -6.43 -10.20 -16.26
C ALA A 204 -5.72 -11.56 -16.38
N GLY A 205 -6.33 -12.64 -15.87
CA GLY A 205 -5.75 -13.99 -15.89
C GLY A 205 -4.48 -14.10 -15.02
N ILE A 206 -4.43 -13.37 -13.90
CA ILE A 206 -3.26 -13.30 -13.00
C ILE A 206 -3.61 -13.71 -11.57
N GLY A 207 -2.60 -14.05 -10.80
CA GLY A 207 -2.72 -14.34 -9.37
C GLY A 207 -2.29 -13.17 -8.49
N PHE A 208 -2.54 -13.31 -7.19
CA PHE A 208 -2.04 -12.41 -6.15
C PHE A 208 -1.62 -13.22 -4.92
N VAL A 209 -0.80 -12.61 -4.07
CA VAL A 209 -0.38 -13.20 -2.78
C VAL A 209 -0.98 -12.35 -1.66
N PRO A 210 -1.86 -12.91 -0.81
CA PRO A 210 -2.31 -12.21 0.39
C PRO A 210 -1.21 -12.20 1.45
N ILE A 211 -1.04 -11.08 2.14
CA ILE A 211 -0.12 -10.96 3.28
C ILE A 211 -0.86 -10.61 4.56
N ALA A 212 -0.30 -11.02 5.69
CA ALA A 212 -0.93 -10.89 7.00
C ALA A 212 -0.49 -9.62 7.72
N ASP A 213 -0.70 -8.48 7.08
CA ASP A 213 -0.56 -7.14 7.67
C ASP A 213 -1.89 -6.66 8.28
N VAL A 214 -1.90 -5.47 8.85
CA VAL A 214 -3.13 -4.88 9.42
C VAL A 214 -4.10 -4.54 8.27
N GLY A 215 -5.33 -5.02 8.35
CA GLY A 215 -6.31 -4.93 7.25
C GLY A 215 -6.11 -5.97 6.15
N GLY A 216 -4.95 -6.59 6.08
CA GLY A 216 -4.54 -7.54 5.05
C GLY A 216 -4.33 -6.88 3.69
N SER A 217 -3.18 -7.12 3.09
CA SER A 217 -2.92 -6.66 1.72
C SER A 217 -2.89 -7.81 0.72
N ALA A 218 -3.17 -7.50 -0.55
CA ALA A 218 -2.89 -8.38 -1.69
C ALA A 218 -1.71 -7.81 -2.49
N ILE A 219 -0.72 -8.66 -2.78
CA ILE A 219 0.43 -8.28 -3.61
C ILE A 219 0.28 -8.90 -4.99
N ILE A 220 0.35 -8.05 -6.00
CA ILE A 220 0.35 -8.41 -7.42
C ILE A 220 1.74 -8.07 -7.99
N SER A 221 2.33 -8.98 -8.75
CA SER A 221 3.56 -8.71 -9.50
C SER A 221 3.36 -9.00 -10.99
N LYS A 222 4.21 -8.42 -11.82
CA LYS A 222 4.15 -8.60 -13.28
C LYS A 222 5.39 -9.31 -13.83
#